data_bf71307f2b8a1662b044315373393b12
#
_entry.id   bf71307f2b8a1662b044315373393b12
#
_cell.length_a   1.000
_cell.length_b   1.000
_cell.length_c   1.000
_cell.angle_alpha   90.00
_cell.angle_beta   90.00
_cell.angle_gamma   90.00
#
_symmetry.space_group_name_H-M   'P 1'
#
loop_
_entity.id
_entity.type
_entity.pdbx_description
1 polymer ?
#
loop_
_entity_poly.entity_id
_entity_poly.type
_entity_poly.pdbx_seq_one_letter_code
_entity_poly.pdbx_strand_id
1 'polypeptide(L)'
;NQYDLHHMLGLTEILPYDRSSHVTNSRIAVIFHAYYTDIFTKYIPYLESFPAGTDIYFTVGSEEKEKLFREMTAELSKKYKITFIPIENTGRDVSALLIGGRDVILNGGYDYICFMHDKKGIGARGSYECVGSAFSETCFDNTAITSDYVNNVIELFDTDPHLGIASPPPPTHAAYFRFADGDWGENYEMVCDLVKKYG
;
A
#
# COMPACT_ATOMS: atom_id res chain seq x y z
N ASN A 1 -9.28 2.81 28.66
CA ASN A 1 -7.96 3.08 28.07
C ASN A 1 -8.09 4.31 27.19
N GLN A 2 -7.80 5.47 27.76
CA GLN A 2 -7.57 6.68 26.99
C GLN A 2 -6.27 6.45 26.22
N TYR A 3 -6.36 6.25 24.94
CA TYR A 3 -5.22 6.44 24.05
C TYR A 3 -4.82 7.91 24.19
N ASP A 4 -3.61 8.13 24.66
CA ASP A 4 -3.08 9.48 24.86
C ASP A 4 -2.96 10.14 23.47
N LEU A 5 -3.77 11.16 23.22
CA LEU A 5 -3.80 11.89 21.95
C LEU A 5 -2.41 12.46 21.61
N HIS A 6 -1.60 12.76 22.63
CA HIS A 6 -0.21 13.18 22.47
C HIS A 6 0.68 12.09 21.86
N HIS A 7 0.43 10.83 22.16
CA HIS A 7 1.16 9.72 21.55
C HIS A 7 0.80 9.55 20.07
N MET A 8 -0.46 9.71 19.71
CA MET A 8 -0.89 9.65 18.31
C MET A 8 -0.37 10.82 17.46
N LEU A 9 -0.30 12.02 18.02
CA LEU A 9 0.24 13.20 17.33
C LEU A 9 1.76 13.15 17.15
N GLY A 10 2.47 12.50 18.07
CA GLY A 10 3.92 12.30 17.97
C GLY A 10 4.35 11.27 16.93
N LEU A 11 3.40 10.52 16.34
CA LEU A 11 3.63 9.50 15.31
C LEU A 11 3.32 9.99 13.90
N THR A 12 2.96 11.25 13.72
CA THR A 12 2.65 11.82 12.39
C THR A 12 3.81 12.68 11.92
N GLU A 13 4.41 12.27 10.80
CA GLU A 13 5.49 12.99 10.14
C GLU A 13 4.98 13.65 8.86
N ILE A 14 5.49 14.86 8.59
CA ILE A 14 5.25 15.58 7.34
C ILE A 14 6.56 15.57 6.55
N LEU A 15 6.57 14.84 5.44
CA LEU A 15 7.75 14.67 4.61
C LEU A 15 7.71 15.57 3.37
N PRO A 16 8.85 16.16 2.97
CA PRO A 16 8.91 16.83 1.68
C PRO A 16 8.75 15.82 0.54
N TYR A 17 8.04 16.23 -0.52
CA TYR A 17 7.78 15.39 -1.69
C TYR A 17 8.72 15.70 -2.88
N ASP A 18 9.44 16.79 -2.84
CA ASP A 18 10.19 17.37 -3.95
C ASP A 18 11.71 17.45 -3.70
N ARG A 19 12.19 16.89 -2.59
CA ARG A 19 13.61 16.85 -2.24
C ARG A 19 13.91 15.72 -1.27
N SER A 20 14.99 15.01 -1.53
CA SER A 20 15.62 14.06 -0.61
C SER A 20 17.13 14.08 -0.82
N SER A 21 17.89 13.93 0.26
CA SER A 21 19.32 13.65 0.22
C SER A 21 19.64 12.20 0.58
N HIS A 22 18.61 11.42 0.92
CA HIS A 22 18.79 10.04 1.37
C HIS A 22 19.03 9.09 0.20
N VAL A 23 20.00 8.22 0.39
CA VAL A 23 20.29 7.08 -0.52
C VAL A 23 20.36 5.82 0.34
N THR A 24 19.41 4.94 0.14
CA THR A 24 19.37 3.68 0.87
C THR A 24 20.17 2.59 0.17
N ASN A 25 20.74 1.68 0.98
CA ASN A 25 21.29 0.40 0.52
C ASN A 25 20.34 -0.77 0.85
N SER A 26 19.21 -0.48 1.43
CA SER A 26 18.23 -1.48 1.86
C SER A 26 17.58 -2.16 0.65
N ARG A 27 17.31 -3.45 0.79
CA ARG A 27 16.56 -4.22 -0.21
C ARG A 27 15.08 -3.98 -0.05
N ILE A 28 14.43 -3.54 -1.11
CA ILE A 28 13.03 -3.14 -1.08
C ILE A 28 12.21 -4.03 -2.00
N ALA A 29 11.05 -4.45 -1.52
CA ALA A 29 10.02 -5.06 -2.35
C ALA A 29 8.75 -4.22 -2.34
N VAL A 30 8.08 -4.14 -3.49
CA VAL A 30 6.72 -3.67 -3.61
C VAL A 30 5.82 -4.86 -3.90
N ILE A 31 4.79 -5.08 -3.09
CA ILE A 31 3.72 -6.02 -3.37
C ILE A 31 2.51 -5.21 -3.79
N PHE A 32 2.11 -5.34 -5.05
CA PHE A 32 0.97 -4.63 -5.60
C PHE A 32 -0.15 -5.61 -5.94
N HIS A 33 -1.30 -5.48 -5.27
CA HIS A 33 -2.49 -6.26 -5.66
C HIS A 33 -3.18 -5.60 -6.85
N ALA A 34 -3.04 -6.22 -8.04
CA ALA A 34 -3.58 -5.71 -9.29
C ALA A 34 -4.90 -6.43 -9.63
N TYR A 35 -6.01 -5.72 -9.52
CA TYR A 35 -7.35 -6.26 -9.77
C TYR A 35 -8.05 -5.63 -10.97
N TYR A 36 -7.94 -4.30 -11.15
CA TYR A 36 -8.66 -3.52 -12.14
C TYR A 36 -7.75 -3.14 -13.31
N THR A 37 -7.93 -3.78 -14.46
CA THR A 37 -7.11 -3.51 -15.66
C THR A 37 -7.38 -2.13 -16.27
N ASP A 38 -8.61 -1.64 -16.15
CA ASP A 38 -9.08 -0.38 -16.78
C ASP A 38 -8.56 0.90 -16.10
N ILE A 39 -8.10 0.81 -14.85
CA ILE A 39 -7.57 1.95 -14.11
C ILE A 39 -6.08 1.80 -13.74
N PHE A 40 -5.48 0.66 -14.07
CA PHE A 40 -4.14 0.33 -13.60
C PHE A 40 -3.07 1.33 -14.03
N THR A 41 -3.17 1.86 -15.24
CA THR A 41 -2.16 2.77 -15.80
C THR A 41 -1.92 4.03 -14.95
N LYS A 42 -2.91 4.46 -14.17
CA LYS A 42 -2.76 5.60 -13.26
C LYS A 42 -1.80 5.32 -12.09
N TYR A 43 -1.50 4.05 -11.80
CA TYR A 43 -0.61 3.67 -10.71
C TYR A 43 0.85 3.50 -11.15
N ILE A 44 1.12 3.48 -12.45
CA ILE A 44 2.46 3.34 -13.00
C ILE A 44 3.42 4.42 -12.47
N PRO A 45 3.07 5.72 -12.46
CA PRO A 45 3.95 6.77 -11.94
C PRO A 45 4.38 6.55 -10.47
N TYR A 46 3.48 6.02 -9.64
CA TYR A 46 3.81 5.69 -8.25
C TYR A 46 4.81 4.54 -8.15
N LEU A 47 4.67 3.52 -9.01
CA LEU A 47 5.62 2.41 -9.07
C LEU A 47 6.99 2.86 -9.59
N GLU A 48 7.04 3.82 -10.49
CA GLU A 48 8.27 4.41 -11.02
C GLU A 48 9.04 5.23 -9.98
N SER A 49 8.38 5.65 -8.90
CA SER A 49 8.97 6.45 -7.82
C SER A 49 9.92 5.66 -6.92
N PHE A 50 9.86 4.34 -6.95
CA PHE A 50 10.74 3.51 -6.12
C PHE A 50 12.19 3.51 -6.61
N PRO A 51 13.17 3.34 -5.70
CA PRO A 51 14.59 3.27 -6.06
C PRO A 51 14.89 2.16 -7.07
N ALA A 52 15.92 2.34 -7.89
CA ALA A 52 16.42 1.29 -8.76
C ALA A 52 16.86 0.08 -7.91
N GLY A 53 16.57 -1.13 -8.39
CA GLY A 53 16.85 -2.37 -7.65
C GLY A 53 15.72 -2.84 -6.74
N THR A 54 14.61 -2.08 -6.65
CA THR A 54 13.37 -2.56 -6.02
C THR A 54 12.79 -3.72 -6.82
N ASP A 55 12.40 -4.80 -6.16
CA ASP A 55 11.66 -5.90 -6.76
C ASP A 55 10.15 -5.63 -6.66
N ILE A 56 9.40 -5.80 -7.76
CA ILE A 56 7.96 -5.57 -7.78
C ILE A 56 7.23 -6.89 -7.98
N TYR A 57 6.30 -7.18 -7.09
CA TYR A 57 5.45 -8.36 -7.12
C TYR A 57 4.00 -7.96 -7.34
N PHE A 58 3.42 -8.45 -8.42
CA PHE A 58 1.99 -8.27 -8.69
C PHE A 58 1.23 -9.51 -8.28
N THR A 59 0.27 -9.39 -7.36
CA THR A 59 -0.69 -10.46 -7.11
C THR A 59 -1.89 -10.28 -8.04
N VAL A 60 -2.25 -11.33 -8.77
CA VAL A 60 -3.27 -11.29 -9.83
C VAL A 60 -4.23 -12.48 -9.75
N GLY A 61 -5.50 -12.22 -10.05
CA GLY A 61 -6.57 -13.20 -9.87
C GLY A 61 -6.84 -14.15 -11.05
N SER A 62 -6.19 -13.95 -12.21
CA SER A 62 -6.32 -14.85 -13.37
C SER A 62 -5.17 -14.68 -14.37
N GLU A 63 -4.93 -15.71 -15.17
CA GLU A 63 -3.94 -15.69 -16.25
C GLU A 63 -4.23 -14.62 -17.32
N GLU A 64 -5.52 -14.38 -17.61
CA GLU A 64 -5.92 -13.34 -18.57
C GLU A 64 -5.53 -11.94 -18.07
N LYS A 65 -5.79 -11.66 -16.79
CA LYS A 65 -5.37 -10.41 -16.15
C LYS A 65 -3.85 -10.29 -16.09
N GLU A 66 -3.16 -11.38 -15.76
CA GLU A 66 -1.70 -11.39 -15.73
C GLU A 66 -1.13 -10.98 -17.09
N LYS A 67 -1.64 -11.54 -18.19
CA LYS A 67 -1.21 -11.18 -19.54
C LYS A 67 -1.38 -9.68 -19.81
N LEU A 68 -2.54 -9.12 -19.47
CA LEU A 68 -2.79 -7.69 -19.66
C LEU A 68 -1.86 -6.83 -18.79
N PHE A 69 -1.66 -7.19 -17.53
CA PHE A 69 -0.75 -6.45 -16.65
C PHE A 69 0.72 -6.56 -17.10
N ARG A 70 1.14 -7.71 -17.66
CA ARG A 70 2.48 -7.84 -18.25
C ARG A 70 2.68 -6.88 -19.44
N GLU A 71 1.68 -6.72 -20.28
CA GLU A 71 1.72 -5.75 -21.38
C GLU A 71 1.79 -4.32 -20.85
N MET A 72 0.98 -3.97 -19.85
CA MET A 72 0.95 -2.63 -19.25
C MET A 72 2.23 -2.28 -18.48
N THR A 73 2.93 -3.26 -17.92
CA THR A 73 4.16 -3.08 -17.14
C THR A 73 5.44 -3.31 -17.93
N ALA A 74 5.36 -3.45 -19.27
CA ALA A 74 6.51 -3.73 -20.11
C ALA A 74 7.64 -2.68 -19.98
N GLU A 75 7.29 -1.40 -19.85
CA GLU A 75 8.29 -0.34 -19.64
C GLU A 75 8.87 -0.40 -18.22
N LEU A 76 8.04 -0.66 -17.20
CA LEU A 76 8.50 -0.85 -15.81
C LEU A 76 9.52 -2.01 -15.70
N SER A 77 9.33 -3.07 -16.47
CA SER A 77 10.21 -4.25 -16.46
C SER A 77 11.63 -3.97 -16.96
N LYS A 78 11.87 -2.82 -17.60
CA LYS A 78 13.21 -2.36 -17.96
C LYS A 78 14.00 -1.79 -16.78
N LYS A 79 13.28 -1.28 -15.77
CA LYS A 79 13.87 -0.67 -14.56
C LYS A 79 13.83 -1.62 -13.37
N TYR A 80 12.79 -2.43 -13.27
CA TYR A 80 12.51 -3.28 -12.10
C TYR A 80 12.39 -4.75 -12.46
N LYS A 81 12.78 -5.62 -11.54
CA LYS A 81 12.45 -7.03 -11.63
C LYS A 81 10.99 -7.21 -11.24
N ILE A 82 10.16 -7.64 -12.19
CA ILE A 82 8.72 -7.83 -12.00
C ILE A 82 8.40 -9.33 -11.92
N THR A 83 7.67 -9.72 -10.88
CA THR A 83 7.17 -11.08 -10.69
C THR A 83 5.64 -11.04 -10.50
N PHE A 84 4.93 -11.94 -11.16
CA PHE A 84 3.49 -12.11 -11.00
C PHE A 84 3.22 -13.33 -10.14
N ILE A 85 2.35 -13.17 -9.15
CA ILE A 85 1.94 -14.20 -8.19
C ILE A 85 0.44 -14.45 -8.41
N PRO A 86 0.05 -15.62 -8.93
CA PRO A 86 -1.35 -15.96 -9.06
C PRO A 86 -1.97 -16.20 -7.67
N ILE A 87 -3.15 -15.63 -7.46
CA ILE A 87 -3.92 -15.83 -6.22
C ILE A 87 -5.39 -16.06 -6.53
N GLU A 88 -6.08 -16.77 -5.67
CA GLU A 88 -7.53 -16.83 -5.71
C GLU A 88 -8.12 -15.49 -5.24
N ASN A 89 -9.18 -15.04 -5.89
CA ASN A 89 -9.87 -13.81 -5.53
C ASN A 89 -10.79 -14.01 -4.31
N THR A 90 -10.21 -14.45 -3.20
CA THR A 90 -10.86 -14.64 -1.90
C THR A 90 -10.10 -13.84 -0.84
N GLY A 91 -10.82 -13.12 0.04
CA GLY A 91 -10.18 -12.33 1.10
C GLY A 91 -9.61 -10.99 0.66
N ARG A 92 -9.93 -10.53 -0.56
CA ARG A 92 -9.56 -9.21 -1.11
C ARG A 92 -8.06 -8.92 -1.03
N ASP A 93 -7.70 -7.66 -0.77
CA ASP A 93 -6.34 -7.14 -0.60
C ASP A 93 -5.57 -7.78 0.56
N VAL A 94 -6.25 -8.13 1.65
CA VAL A 94 -5.61 -8.79 2.81
C VAL A 94 -5.05 -10.16 2.44
N SER A 95 -5.79 -10.96 1.69
CA SER A 95 -5.28 -12.26 1.22
C SER A 95 -4.17 -12.09 0.17
N ALA A 96 -4.25 -11.05 -0.64
CA ALA A 96 -3.20 -10.73 -1.58
C ALA A 96 -1.86 -10.46 -0.89
N LEU A 97 -1.89 -9.75 0.24
CA LEU A 97 -0.71 -9.49 1.06
C LEU A 97 -0.27 -10.75 1.81
N LEU A 98 -1.15 -11.32 2.64
CA LEU A 98 -0.75 -12.32 3.65
C LEU A 98 -0.60 -13.73 3.09
N ILE A 99 -1.29 -14.06 2.00
CA ILE A 99 -1.22 -15.37 1.34
C ILE A 99 -0.36 -15.25 0.08
N GLY A 100 -0.72 -14.37 -0.85
CA GLY A 100 0.03 -14.17 -2.08
C GLY A 100 1.46 -13.66 -1.84
N GLY A 101 1.60 -12.66 -0.98
CA GLY A 101 2.88 -12.07 -0.62
C GLY A 101 3.69 -12.84 0.43
N ARG A 102 3.15 -13.94 0.99
CA ARG A 102 3.76 -14.63 2.14
C ARG A 102 5.23 -14.96 1.96
N ASP A 103 5.60 -15.55 0.84
CA ASP A 103 7.00 -15.95 0.60
C ASP A 103 7.90 -14.73 0.38
N VAL A 104 7.40 -13.67 -0.21
CA VAL A 104 8.11 -12.39 -0.34
C VAL A 104 8.40 -11.81 1.05
N ILE A 105 7.40 -11.83 1.94
CA ILE A 105 7.50 -11.28 3.30
C ILE A 105 8.45 -12.11 4.17
N LEU A 106 8.29 -13.42 4.17
CA LEU A 106 9.00 -14.28 5.12
C LEU A 106 10.37 -14.74 4.62
N ASN A 107 10.53 -14.94 3.31
CA ASN A 107 11.68 -15.59 2.71
C ASN A 107 12.42 -14.71 1.68
N GLY A 108 11.89 -13.56 1.33
CA GLY A 108 12.47 -12.69 0.30
C GLY A 108 13.76 -12.00 0.73
N GLY A 109 13.99 -11.86 2.03
CA GLY A 109 15.17 -11.20 2.59
C GLY A 109 15.20 -9.70 2.27
N TYR A 110 14.04 -9.06 2.22
CA TYR A 110 13.87 -7.62 2.06
C TYR A 110 13.91 -6.94 3.42
N ASP A 111 14.54 -5.76 3.45
CA ASP A 111 14.56 -4.91 4.63
C ASP A 111 13.23 -4.17 4.77
N TYR A 112 12.67 -3.72 3.63
CA TYR A 112 11.40 -3.01 3.58
C TYR A 112 10.47 -3.57 2.53
N ILE A 113 9.18 -3.62 2.88
CA ILE A 113 8.12 -4.07 1.98
C ILE A 113 7.04 -3.00 1.95
N CYS A 114 6.75 -2.48 0.75
CA CYS A 114 5.62 -1.61 0.52
C CYS A 114 4.46 -2.44 -0.04
N PHE A 115 3.30 -2.36 0.60
CA PHE A 115 2.08 -2.96 0.09
C PHE A 115 1.13 -1.90 -0.46
N MET A 116 0.69 -2.12 -1.69
CA MET A 116 -0.27 -1.26 -2.38
C MET A 116 -1.32 -2.11 -3.10
N HIS A 117 -2.50 -1.54 -3.32
CA HIS A 117 -3.52 -2.20 -4.14
C HIS A 117 -4.33 -1.17 -4.93
N ASP A 118 -4.77 -1.54 -6.11
CA ASP A 118 -5.66 -0.70 -6.88
C ASP A 118 -7.05 -0.58 -6.22
N LYS A 119 -7.68 0.56 -6.37
CA LYS A 119 -8.98 0.87 -5.79
C LYS A 119 -9.87 1.54 -6.81
N LYS A 120 -11.03 0.95 -7.04
CA LYS A 120 -12.10 1.55 -7.82
C LYS A 120 -13.26 1.86 -6.88
N GLY A 121 -13.71 3.10 -6.88
CA GLY A 121 -14.93 3.47 -6.18
C GLY A 121 -16.10 2.75 -6.83
N ILE A 122 -16.59 1.68 -6.23
CA ILE A 122 -17.82 1.01 -6.68
C ILE A 122 -18.97 1.78 -6.05
N GLY A 123 -19.41 2.82 -6.73
CA GLY A 123 -20.61 3.55 -6.37
C GLY A 123 -21.86 2.75 -6.70
N ALA A 124 -22.34 1.94 -5.78
CA ALA A 124 -23.70 1.42 -5.88
C ALA A 124 -24.76 2.53 -5.75
N ARG A 125 -24.37 3.77 -5.48
CA ARG A 125 -25.24 4.94 -5.32
C ARG A 125 -24.45 6.22 -5.61
N GLY A 126 -24.38 6.61 -6.86
CA GLY A 126 -24.14 7.93 -7.47
C GLY A 126 -23.19 8.96 -6.85
N SER A 127 -23.02 9.02 -5.56
CA SER A 127 -22.19 10.04 -4.87
C SER A 127 -20.89 9.52 -4.26
N TYR A 128 -20.64 8.22 -4.31
CA TYR A 128 -19.47 7.60 -3.64
C TYR A 128 -18.32 7.24 -4.57
N GLU A 129 -18.49 7.36 -5.87
CA GLU A 129 -17.42 7.02 -6.82
C GLU A 129 -16.24 8.00 -6.73
N CYS A 130 -16.54 9.28 -6.61
CA CYS A 130 -15.51 10.31 -6.40
C CYS A 130 -14.81 10.16 -5.05
N VAL A 131 -15.51 9.67 -4.03
CA VAL A 131 -14.94 9.42 -2.70
C VAL A 131 -13.90 8.31 -2.75
N GLY A 132 -14.19 7.20 -3.46
CA GLY A 132 -13.25 6.09 -3.60
C GLY A 132 -11.99 6.46 -4.37
N SER A 133 -12.12 7.27 -5.43
CA SER A 133 -10.97 7.77 -6.20
C SER A 133 -10.09 8.69 -5.36
N ALA A 134 -10.68 9.69 -4.70
CA ALA A 134 -9.95 10.62 -3.86
C ALA A 134 -9.26 9.92 -2.66
N PHE A 135 -9.90 8.91 -2.08
CA PHE A 135 -9.27 8.09 -1.04
C PHE A 135 -8.05 7.36 -1.58
N SER A 136 -8.19 6.69 -2.72
CA SER A 136 -7.08 5.99 -3.37
C SER A 136 -5.92 6.93 -3.69
N GLU A 137 -6.21 8.08 -4.32
CA GLU A 137 -5.21 9.09 -4.66
C GLU A 137 -4.48 9.60 -3.41
N THR A 138 -5.22 9.96 -2.36
CA THR A 138 -4.60 10.38 -1.09
C THR A 138 -3.69 9.31 -0.50
N CYS A 139 -4.09 8.05 -0.54
CA CYS A 139 -3.23 6.96 -0.05
C CYS A 139 -1.96 6.82 -0.88
N PHE A 140 -2.07 6.84 -2.21
CA PHE A 140 -0.91 6.71 -3.10
C PHE A 140 0.01 7.93 -3.04
N ASP A 141 -0.54 9.14 -2.98
CA ASP A 141 0.24 10.38 -2.83
C ASP A 141 1.04 10.38 -1.52
N ASN A 142 0.46 9.89 -0.44
CA ASN A 142 1.14 9.75 0.84
C ASN A 142 1.95 8.44 0.99
N THR A 143 2.16 7.71 -0.09
CA THR A 143 3.01 6.52 -0.11
C THR A 143 4.16 6.68 -1.10
N ALA A 144 3.90 7.14 -2.33
CA ALA A 144 4.86 7.08 -3.43
C ALA A 144 4.67 8.17 -4.49
N ILE A 145 4.30 9.40 -4.11
CA ILE A 145 4.02 10.50 -5.04
C ILE A 145 5.24 10.86 -5.91
N THR A 146 6.44 10.83 -5.34
CA THR A 146 7.70 11.10 -6.04
C THR A 146 8.82 10.20 -5.51
N SER A 147 9.92 10.10 -6.27
CA SER A 147 11.10 9.36 -5.80
C SER A 147 11.72 9.98 -4.56
N ASP A 148 11.71 11.31 -4.45
CA ASP A 148 12.20 11.99 -3.24
C ASP A 148 11.33 11.66 -2.03
N TYR A 149 10.00 11.62 -2.20
CA TYR A 149 9.10 11.24 -1.12
C TYR A 149 9.33 9.80 -0.65
N VAL A 150 9.47 8.86 -1.58
CA VAL A 150 9.78 7.46 -1.26
C VAL A 150 11.11 7.36 -0.51
N ASN A 151 12.15 8.07 -0.94
CA ASN A 151 13.44 8.10 -0.25
C ASN A 151 13.31 8.67 1.17
N ASN A 152 12.50 9.71 1.37
CA ASN A 152 12.25 10.29 2.69
C ASN A 152 11.47 9.33 3.60
N VAL A 153 10.53 8.56 3.06
CA VAL A 153 9.85 7.48 3.82
C VAL A 153 10.85 6.39 4.23
N ILE A 154 11.73 5.99 3.32
CA ILE A 154 12.77 4.99 3.63
C ILE A 154 13.74 5.52 4.70
N GLU A 155 14.11 6.80 4.63
CA GLU A 155 14.97 7.44 5.63
C GLU A 155 14.40 7.35 7.05
N LEU A 156 13.08 7.45 7.22
CA LEU A 156 12.45 7.25 8.52
C LEU A 156 12.75 5.86 9.09
N PHE A 157 12.64 4.83 8.27
CA PHE A 157 12.95 3.46 8.69
C PHE A 157 14.44 3.23 8.94
N ASP A 158 15.31 3.82 8.11
CA ASP A 158 16.75 3.70 8.25
C ASP A 158 17.28 4.43 9.50
N THR A 159 16.57 5.44 9.98
CA THR A 159 16.99 6.29 11.11
C THR A 159 16.31 5.91 12.44
N ASP A 160 15.12 5.33 12.41
CA ASP A 160 14.41 4.89 13.62
C ASP A 160 14.23 3.35 13.64
N PRO A 161 15.04 2.62 14.41
CA PRO A 161 14.93 1.16 14.50
C PRO A 161 13.67 0.67 15.22
N HIS A 162 12.87 1.57 15.81
CA HIS A 162 11.60 1.22 16.45
C HIS A 162 10.41 1.40 15.51
N LEU A 163 10.62 2.02 14.34
CA LEU A 163 9.56 2.19 13.35
C LEU A 163 9.30 0.88 12.61
N GLY A 164 8.19 0.23 12.92
CA GLY A 164 7.80 -1.03 12.30
C GLY A 164 6.87 -0.86 11.10
N ILE A 165 6.02 0.16 11.09
CA ILE A 165 5.03 0.39 10.04
C ILE A 165 4.86 1.90 9.83
N ALA A 166 4.86 2.32 8.57
CA ALA A 166 4.39 3.63 8.15
C ALA A 166 3.18 3.46 7.21
N SER A 167 2.18 4.29 7.37
CA SER A 167 0.98 4.26 6.54
C SER A 167 0.51 5.67 6.19
N PRO A 168 -0.20 5.85 5.07
CA PRO A 168 -0.88 7.10 4.80
C PRO A 168 -1.76 7.53 5.98
N PRO A 169 -1.91 8.82 6.23
CA PRO A 169 -2.80 9.30 7.29
C PRO A 169 -4.24 8.85 7.01
N PRO A 170 -5.03 8.56 8.06
CA PRO A 170 -6.44 8.24 7.87
C PRO A 170 -7.14 9.43 7.21
N PRO A 171 -8.09 9.18 6.28
CA PRO A 171 -8.84 10.25 5.64
C PRO A 171 -9.76 10.91 6.66
N THR A 172 -9.46 12.18 6.98
CA THR A 172 -10.20 12.96 7.99
C THR A 172 -11.04 14.08 7.38
N HIS A 173 -11.21 14.11 6.06
CA HIS A 173 -11.85 15.23 5.37
C HIS A 173 -13.14 14.82 4.64
N ALA A 174 -14.07 15.77 4.57
CA ALA A 174 -15.26 15.73 3.73
C ALA A 174 -16.10 14.44 3.89
N ALA A 175 -16.39 13.77 2.79
CA ALA A 175 -17.26 12.59 2.76
C ALA A 175 -16.71 11.38 3.51
N TYR A 176 -15.39 11.32 3.76
CA TYR A 176 -14.76 10.24 4.53
C TYR A 176 -14.99 10.36 6.02
N PHE A 177 -15.19 11.57 6.54
CA PHE A 177 -15.32 11.80 7.97
C PHE A 177 -16.43 10.95 8.62
N ARG A 178 -17.48 10.66 7.86
CA ARG A 178 -18.60 9.81 8.33
C ARG A 178 -18.28 8.31 8.33
N PHE A 179 -17.21 7.90 7.64
CA PHE A 179 -16.79 6.50 7.51
C PHE A 179 -15.48 6.23 8.25
N ALA A 180 -14.76 7.29 8.62
CA ALA A 180 -13.50 7.24 9.35
C ALA A 180 -13.70 7.54 10.84
N ASP A 181 -14.85 7.26 11.38
CA ASP A 181 -15.23 7.49 12.78
C ASP A 181 -14.41 6.67 13.80
N GLY A 182 -13.23 6.24 13.37
CA GLY A 182 -12.27 5.53 14.22
C GLY A 182 -12.73 4.16 14.64
N ASP A 183 -13.87 3.74 14.15
CA ASP A 183 -14.46 2.49 14.53
C ASP A 183 -13.98 1.34 13.65
N TRP A 184 -13.68 0.26 14.29
CA TRP A 184 -13.45 -1.04 13.65
C TRP A 184 -14.67 -1.54 12.87
N GLY A 185 -15.77 -0.77 12.87
CA GLY A 185 -17.05 -1.16 12.32
C GLY A 185 -17.51 -2.49 12.90
N GLU A 186 -18.05 -3.35 12.06
CA GLU A 186 -18.52 -4.70 12.46
C GLU A 186 -17.36 -5.67 12.82
N ASN A 187 -16.11 -5.26 12.64
CA ASN A 187 -14.96 -6.14 12.88
C ASN A 187 -14.49 -6.13 14.36
N TYR A 188 -14.93 -5.19 15.19
CA TYR A 188 -14.41 -5.03 16.54
C TYR A 188 -14.58 -6.28 17.40
N GLU A 189 -15.79 -6.83 17.45
CA GLU A 189 -16.09 -8.02 18.24
C GLU A 189 -15.31 -9.25 17.75
N MET A 190 -15.24 -9.42 16.41
CA MET A 190 -14.48 -10.50 15.80
C MET A 190 -12.99 -10.41 16.14
N VAL A 191 -12.40 -9.22 16.07
CA VAL A 191 -10.98 -9.01 16.43
C VAL A 191 -10.75 -9.26 17.91
N CYS A 192 -11.65 -8.80 18.78
CA CYS A 192 -11.57 -9.10 20.23
C CYS A 192 -11.61 -10.61 20.50
N ASP A 193 -12.44 -11.35 19.80
CA ASP A 193 -12.54 -12.81 19.96
C ASP A 193 -11.30 -13.54 19.42
N LEU A 194 -10.72 -13.06 18.31
CA LEU A 194 -9.46 -13.58 17.79
C LEU A 194 -8.31 -13.32 18.77
N VAL A 195 -8.21 -12.12 19.33
CA VAL A 195 -7.20 -11.79 20.35
C VAL A 195 -7.35 -12.66 21.59
N LYS A 196 -8.57 -12.88 22.09
CA LYS A 196 -8.81 -13.80 23.22
C LYS A 196 -8.38 -15.23 22.93
N LYS A 197 -8.55 -15.67 21.65
CA LYS A 197 -8.28 -17.04 21.23
C LYS A 197 -6.79 -17.31 20.99
N TYR A 198 -6.06 -16.34 20.50
CA TYR A 198 -4.69 -16.53 20.02
C TYR A 198 -3.65 -15.73 20.81
N GLY A 199 -4.05 -14.88 21.75
CA GLY A 199 -3.17 -14.01 22.53
C GLY A 199 -2.90 -12.73 21.84
#